data_ca83976e00273aa398a7afc443ce455a
#
_entry.id   ca83976e00273aa398a7afc443ce455a
#
_cell.length_a   1.000
_cell.length_b   1.000
_cell.length_c   1.000
_cell.angle_alpha   90.00
_cell.angle_beta   90.00
_cell.angle_gamma   90.00
#
_symmetry.space_group_name_H-M   'P 1'
#
loop_
_entity.id
_entity.type
_entity.pdbx_description
1 polymer ?
#
loop_
_entity_poly.entity_id
_entity_poly.type
_entity_poly.pdbx_seq_one_letter_code
_entity_poly.pdbx_strand_id
1 'polypeptide(L)'
;MEFKFNINPDGIDEVFDERGNSILKISEMSWNDRAYKIELRKWVVQSDGTMQPNKGFSFLTEQGPHDLTHILLEKGYGDNQKIKEIMEKRGVELDIPVTEKEEKEDTQDFYDPEDLV
;
A
#
# COMPACT_ATOMS: atom_id res chain seq x y z
N MET A 1 15.30 -9.82 24.25
CA MET A 1 15.22 -8.37 24.06
C MET A 1 13.88 -8.00 23.47
N GLU A 2 13.24 -7.03 24.08
CA GLU A 2 11.94 -6.59 23.63
C GLU A 2 12.08 -5.36 22.75
N PHE A 3 11.26 -5.31 21.71
CA PHE A 3 11.16 -4.13 20.88
C PHE A 3 9.93 -3.34 21.29
N LYS A 4 10.12 -2.06 21.52
CA LYS A 4 9.02 -1.16 21.79
C LYS A 4 8.64 -0.49 20.47
N PHE A 5 7.34 -0.46 20.20
CA PHE A 5 6.90 0.24 19.02
C PHE A 5 5.62 0.99 19.31
N ASN A 6 5.42 2.05 18.58
CA ASN A 6 4.20 2.83 18.62
C ASN A 6 3.75 3.12 17.20
N ILE A 7 2.46 3.01 16.98
CA ILE A 7 1.86 3.40 15.72
C ILE A 7 1.31 4.80 15.89
N ASN A 8 1.64 5.71 14.96
CA ASN A 8 1.15 7.07 15.04
C ASN A 8 -0.38 7.06 14.87
N PRO A 9 -1.14 7.46 15.90
CA PRO A 9 -2.61 7.42 15.81
C PRO A 9 -3.18 8.34 14.74
N ASP A 10 -2.41 9.36 14.34
CA ASP A 10 -2.84 10.28 13.29
C ASP A 10 -2.25 9.93 11.94
N GLY A 11 -1.49 8.86 11.87
CA GLY A 11 -0.83 8.44 10.65
C GLY A 11 -1.52 7.26 10.01
N ILE A 12 -0.85 6.70 9.01
CA ILE A 12 -1.39 5.57 8.27
C ILE A 12 -1.19 4.27 9.07
N ASP A 13 -2.15 3.37 8.98
CA ASP A 13 -2.06 2.04 9.59
C ASP A 13 -3.11 1.16 8.92
N GLU A 14 -2.73 0.52 7.79
CA GLU A 14 -3.67 -0.19 6.95
C GLU A 14 -3.12 -1.54 6.51
N VAL A 15 -3.99 -2.54 6.50
CA VAL A 15 -3.67 -3.83 5.90
C VAL A 15 -3.91 -3.70 4.39
N PHE A 16 -2.93 -4.13 3.59
CA PHE A 16 -3.11 -4.05 2.15
C PHE A 16 -2.99 -5.41 1.47
N ASP A 17 -2.63 -6.45 2.22
CA ASP A 17 -2.54 -7.79 1.65
C ASP A 17 -2.61 -8.80 2.78
N GLU A 18 -3.10 -10.01 2.49
CA GLU A 18 -3.15 -11.03 3.52
C GLU A 18 -3.22 -12.41 2.89
N ARG A 19 -2.69 -13.37 3.61
CA ARG A 19 -2.72 -14.75 3.17
C ARG A 19 -2.53 -15.64 4.41
N GLY A 20 -3.54 -16.49 4.70
CA GLY A 20 -3.50 -17.30 5.90
C GLY A 20 -3.49 -16.43 7.15
N ASN A 21 -2.53 -16.65 8.03
CA ASN A 21 -2.39 -15.82 9.23
C ASN A 21 -1.29 -14.78 9.08
N SER A 22 -0.83 -14.55 7.84
CA SER A 22 0.13 -13.49 7.55
C SER A 22 -0.59 -12.29 6.94
N ILE A 23 -0.26 -11.10 7.40
CA ILE A 23 -0.80 -9.87 6.81
C ILE A 23 0.34 -8.92 6.52
N LEU A 24 0.14 -8.08 5.51
CA LEU A 24 1.07 -7.01 5.20
C LEU A 24 0.38 -5.70 5.49
N LYS A 25 1.05 -4.87 6.27
CA LYS A 25 0.52 -3.55 6.65
C LYS A 25 1.47 -2.46 6.23
N ILE A 26 0.89 -1.32 5.91
CA ILE A 26 1.65 -0.08 5.79
C ILE A 26 1.28 0.78 6.99
N SER A 27 2.28 1.21 7.73
CA SER A 27 2.03 1.94 8.98
C SER A 27 3.09 3.00 9.20
N GLU A 28 2.69 4.05 9.90
CA GLU A 28 3.66 5.04 10.37
C GLU A 28 4.06 4.64 11.77
N MET A 29 5.29 4.16 11.92
CA MET A 29 5.75 3.48 13.14
C MET A 29 6.96 4.17 13.72
N SER A 30 7.04 4.11 15.05
CA SER A 30 8.21 4.50 15.81
C SER A 30 8.71 3.26 16.54
N TRP A 31 9.97 2.91 16.31
CA TRP A 31 10.62 1.78 16.98
C TRP A 31 11.60 2.32 18.01
N ASN A 32 11.47 1.83 19.24
CA ASN A 32 12.39 2.20 20.34
C ASN A 32 12.50 3.71 20.50
N ASP A 33 11.35 4.38 20.43
CA ASP A 33 11.23 5.83 20.64
C ASP A 33 11.98 6.67 19.62
N ARG A 34 12.24 6.11 18.44
CA ARG A 34 12.83 6.86 17.33
C ARG A 34 11.73 7.59 16.58
N ALA A 35 12.16 8.43 15.63
CA ALA A 35 11.22 9.20 14.84
C ALA A 35 10.29 8.27 14.06
N TYR A 36 9.05 8.72 13.85
CA TYR A 36 8.10 7.96 13.06
C TYR A 36 8.53 7.88 11.61
N LYS A 37 8.35 6.71 11.03
CA LYS A 37 8.62 6.48 9.61
C LYS A 37 7.54 5.59 9.04
N ILE A 38 7.25 5.78 7.77
CA ILE A 38 6.31 4.90 7.08
C ILE A 38 7.06 3.62 6.71
N GLU A 39 6.45 2.49 7.02
CA GLU A 39 7.07 1.19 6.74
C GLU A 39 6.05 0.22 6.20
N LEU A 40 6.55 -0.78 5.50
CA LEU A 40 5.79 -1.93 5.06
C LEU A 40 6.29 -3.13 5.86
N ARG A 41 5.36 -3.84 6.50
CA ARG A 41 5.77 -4.93 7.39
C ARG A 41 4.79 -6.07 7.33
N LYS A 42 5.34 -7.27 7.44
CA LYS A 42 4.56 -8.48 7.61
C LYS A 42 4.28 -8.68 9.09
N TRP A 43 3.04 -9.02 9.40
CA TRP A 43 2.62 -9.36 10.76
C TRP A 43 2.04 -10.76 10.73
N VAL A 44 2.19 -11.48 11.82
CA VAL A 44 1.65 -12.83 11.95
C VAL A 44 0.57 -12.80 13.01
N VAL A 45 -0.61 -13.28 12.65
CA VAL A 45 -1.75 -13.34 13.57
C VAL A 45 -1.62 -14.60 14.41
N GLN A 46 -1.58 -14.43 15.72
CA GLN A 46 -1.46 -15.54 16.66
C GLN A 46 -2.81 -16.19 16.91
N SER A 47 -2.79 -17.36 17.53
CA SER A 47 -4.01 -18.10 17.82
C SER A 47 -4.95 -17.34 18.76
N ASP A 48 -4.40 -16.43 19.58
CA ASP A 48 -5.24 -15.64 20.49
C ASP A 48 -5.70 -14.33 19.85
N GLY A 49 -5.42 -14.13 18.56
CA GLY A 49 -5.86 -12.94 17.85
C GLY A 49 -4.88 -11.79 17.89
N THR A 50 -3.82 -11.88 18.69
CA THR A 50 -2.82 -10.82 18.72
C THR A 50 -1.93 -10.94 17.48
N MET A 51 -1.24 -9.84 17.14
CA MET A 51 -0.37 -9.80 15.98
C MET A 51 1.06 -9.59 16.42
N GLN A 52 1.97 -10.35 15.82
CA GLN A 52 3.39 -10.23 16.09
C GLN A 52 4.08 -9.65 14.86
N PRO A 53 4.92 -8.63 15.05
CA PRO A 53 5.66 -8.06 13.91
C PRO A 53 6.70 -9.06 13.40
N ASN A 54 6.85 -9.10 12.09
CA ASN A 54 7.84 -9.92 11.44
C ASN A 54 8.71 -8.99 10.60
N LYS A 55 9.14 -9.42 9.44
CA LYS A 55 10.05 -8.65 8.61
C LYS A 55 9.37 -7.47 7.98
N GLY A 56 10.11 -6.38 7.87
CA GLY A 56 9.61 -5.19 7.23
C GLY A 56 10.76 -4.25 6.90
N PHE A 57 10.39 -3.13 6.28
CA PHE A 57 11.38 -2.11 5.97
C PHE A 57 10.71 -0.74 5.99
N SER A 58 11.50 0.27 6.36
CA SER A 58 11.04 1.65 6.31
C SER A 58 11.48 2.26 4.99
N PHE A 59 10.71 3.23 4.51
CA PHE A 59 11.18 4.02 3.39
C PHE A 59 12.39 4.83 3.83
N LEU A 60 13.33 4.99 2.92
CA LEU A 60 14.59 5.66 3.23
C LEU A 60 14.42 7.17 3.28
N THR A 61 13.46 7.71 2.52
CA THR A 61 13.18 9.14 2.48
C THR A 61 11.69 9.35 2.42
N GLU A 62 11.27 10.60 2.64
CA GLU A 62 9.86 10.95 2.50
C GLU A 62 9.37 10.87 1.06
N GLN A 63 10.27 10.88 0.11
CA GLN A 63 9.93 10.77 -1.29
C GLN A 63 9.56 9.35 -1.70
N GLY A 64 10.07 8.35 -0.95
CA GLY A 64 9.87 6.95 -1.30
C GLY A 64 8.43 6.54 -1.54
N PRO A 65 7.50 6.84 -0.60
CA PRO A 65 6.10 6.47 -0.82
C PRO A 65 5.50 7.10 -2.07
N HIS A 66 5.89 8.34 -2.38
CA HIS A 66 5.40 9.00 -3.60
C HIS A 66 5.88 8.28 -4.84
N ASP A 67 7.17 7.96 -4.86
CA ASP A 67 7.76 7.29 -6.03
C ASP A 67 7.17 5.90 -6.21
N LEU A 68 6.97 5.17 -5.11
CA LEU A 68 6.34 3.86 -5.20
C LEU A 68 4.93 3.97 -5.78
N THR A 69 4.17 4.95 -5.30
CA THR A 69 2.82 5.19 -5.80
C THR A 69 2.83 5.46 -7.29
N HIS A 70 3.74 6.34 -7.74
CA HIS A 70 3.82 6.71 -9.16
C HIS A 70 4.19 5.50 -10.01
N ILE A 71 5.14 4.68 -9.53
CA ILE A 71 5.56 3.50 -10.27
C ILE A 71 4.40 2.53 -10.44
N LEU A 72 3.67 2.27 -9.35
CA LEU A 72 2.56 1.33 -9.41
C LEU A 72 1.47 1.82 -10.34
N LEU A 73 1.12 3.10 -10.28
CA LEU A 73 0.09 3.66 -11.15
C LEU A 73 0.54 3.60 -12.60
N GLU A 74 1.80 3.95 -12.86
CA GLU A 74 2.33 3.95 -14.21
C GLU A 74 2.31 2.54 -14.83
N LYS A 75 2.49 1.53 -13.99
CA LYS A 75 2.50 0.15 -14.46
C LYS A 75 1.12 -0.48 -14.51
N GLY A 76 0.08 0.30 -14.27
CA GLY A 76 -1.29 -0.16 -14.44
C GLY A 76 -1.97 -0.69 -13.20
N TYR A 77 -1.33 -0.54 -12.04
CA TYR A 77 -1.95 -0.95 -10.80
C TYR A 77 -2.91 0.12 -10.28
N GLY A 78 -3.90 -0.33 -9.54
CA GLY A 78 -4.93 0.55 -9.04
C GLY A 78 -6.16 0.48 -9.92
N ASP A 79 -7.31 0.63 -9.30
CA ASP A 79 -8.60 0.61 -9.99
C ASP A 79 -8.98 2.05 -10.30
N ASN A 80 -9.32 2.34 -11.56
CA ASN A 80 -9.58 3.71 -11.99
C ASN A 80 -10.74 4.35 -11.23
N GLN A 81 -11.78 3.58 -10.94
CA GLN A 81 -12.90 4.11 -10.17
C GLN A 81 -12.44 4.50 -8.76
N LYS A 82 -11.65 3.63 -8.14
CA LYS A 82 -11.14 3.89 -6.79
C LYS A 82 -10.19 5.07 -6.79
N ILE A 83 -9.31 5.15 -7.79
CA ILE A 83 -8.39 6.27 -7.91
C ILE A 83 -9.17 7.56 -8.03
N LYS A 84 -10.22 7.57 -8.85
CA LYS A 84 -11.05 8.75 -9.02
C LYS A 84 -11.68 9.18 -7.70
N GLU A 85 -12.23 8.22 -6.96
CA GLU A 85 -12.84 8.52 -5.67
C GLU A 85 -11.84 9.09 -4.68
N ILE A 86 -10.64 8.53 -4.64
CA ILE A 86 -9.59 9.00 -3.75
C ILE A 86 -9.18 10.42 -4.11
N MET A 87 -9.00 10.69 -5.39
CA MET A 87 -8.57 12.01 -5.83
C MET A 87 -9.66 13.04 -5.57
N GLU A 88 -10.93 12.66 -5.72
CA GLU A 88 -12.02 13.58 -5.40
C GLU A 88 -12.03 13.93 -3.91
N LYS A 89 -11.71 12.96 -3.05
CA LYS A 89 -11.57 13.25 -1.62
C LYS A 89 -10.44 14.22 -1.34
N ARG A 90 -9.41 14.21 -2.19
CA ARG A 90 -8.29 15.14 -2.06
C ARG A 90 -8.57 16.48 -2.71
N GLY A 91 -9.77 16.66 -3.28
CA GLY A 91 -10.15 17.91 -3.92
C GLY A 91 -9.67 18.05 -5.35
N VAL A 92 -9.32 16.93 -5.98
CA VAL A 92 -8.86 16.93 -7.36
C VAL A 92 -9.87 16.19 -8.22
N GLU A 93 -10.35 16.84 -9.27
CA GLU A 93 -11.26 16.21 -10.21
C GLU A 93 -10.46 15.58 -11.33
N LEU A 94 -10.68 14.29 -11.57
CA LEU A 94 -10.00 13.58 -12.64
C LEU A 94 -11.01 13.11 -13.67
N ASP A 95 -10.69 13.33 -14.93
CA ASP A 95 -11.48 12.86 -16.05
C ASP A 95 -10.92 11.50 -16.48
N ILE A 96 -11.10 10.50 -15.64
CA ILE A 96 -10.61 9.15 -15.89
C ILE A 96 -11.75 8.31 -16.43
N PRO A 97 -11.57 7.65 -17.57
CA PRO A 97 -12.60 6.75 -18.07
C PRO A 97 -12.79 5.60 -17.09
N VAL A 98 -14.00 5.45 -16.62
CA VAL A 98 -14.34 4.35 -15.73
C VAL A 98 -15.23 3.41 -16.50
N THR A 99 -14.59 2.51 -17.24
CA THR A 99 -15.38 1.53 -17.92
C THR A 99 -15.09 0.23 -17.31
N GLU A 100 -15.82 -0.48 -17.53
CA GLU A 100 -15.68 -1.67 -16.95
C GLU A 100 -15.00 -2.70 -17.73
N LYS A 101 -14.62 -2.51 -18.15
CA LYS A 101 -13.89 -3.20 -18.38
C LYS A 101 -13.35 -3.67 -19.19
N GLU A 102 -13.35 -3.27 -19.67
CA GLU A 102 -12.85 -3.47 -20.04
C GLU A 102 -11.97 -3.75 -20.25
N GLU A 103 -12.13 -3.52 -20.40
CA GLU A 103 -11.20 -3.56 -20.27
C GLU A 103 -10.31 -4.13 -20.31
N LYS A 104 -10.46 -4.21 -20.71
CA LYS A 104 -9.43 -4.54 -20.56
C LYS A 104 -8.78 -5.22 -21.05
N GLU A 105 -9.06 -5.12 -21.25
CA GLU A 105 -8.19 -5.47 -21.42
C GLU A 105 -7.50 -5.66 -21.87
N ASP A 106 -7.73 -5.35 -22.19
CA ASP A 106 -6.76 -5.27 -22.44
C ASP A 106 -6.04 -5.39 -22.62
N THR A 107 -6.29 -5.14 -22.72
CA THR A 107 -5.27 -4.98 -22.64
C THR A 107 -4.76 -5.31 -22.85
N GLN A 108 -5.02 -5.20 -22.91
CA GLN A 108 -4.15 -5.30 -22.86
C GLN A 108 -3.51 -5.47 -22.93
N ASP A 109 -4.06 -5.34 -23.07
CA ASP A 109 -3.12 -5.26 -22.97
C ASP A 109 -2.53 -5.45 -22.97
N PHE A 110 -2.75 -5.25 -22.89
CA PHE A 110 -1.85 -5.09 -22.55
C PHE A 110 -1.27 -5.71 -22.35
N TYR A 111 -1.35 -5.87 -22.19
CA TYR A 111 -0.46 -6.16 -21.68
C TYR A 111 0.15 -6.99 -21.93
N ASP A 112 -0.02 -6.89 -21.62
CA ASP A 112 0.78 -7.42 -21.57
C ASP A 112 1.55 -8.01 -21.63
N PRO A 113 1.51 -8.19 -21.58
CA PRO A 113 2.37 -8.45 -21.38
C PRO A 113 3.23 -8.85 -22.18
N GLU A 114 3.16 -8.50 -22.18
CA GLU A 114 3.89 -8.44 -22.49
C GLU A 114 4.34 -8.08 -22.73
N ASP A 115 3.95 -7.62 -22.79
CA ASP A 115 4.26 -6.97 -22.53
C ASP A 115 4.48 -6.93 -22.04
N LEU A 116 4.24 -6.94 -21.67
CA LEU A 116 4.42 -6.83 -20.91
C LEU A 116 4.96 -7.29 -20.79
N VAL A 117 4.91 -7.21 -20.59
CA VAL A 117 5.20 -7.50 -20.15
C VAL A 117 5.50 -7.76 -20.45
#